data_db14b04c93c6a72422947156964bfa88
#
_entry.id   db14b04c93c6a72422947156964bfa88
#
_cell.length_a   1.000
_cell.length_b   1.000
_cell.length_c   1.000
_cell.angle_alpha   90.00
_cell.angle_beta   90.00
_cell.angle_gamma   90.00
#
_symmetry.space_group_name_H-M   'P 1'
#
loop_
_entity.id
_entity.type
_entity.pdbx_description
1 polymer ?
#
loop_
_entity_poly.entity_id
_entity_poly.type
_entity_poly.pdbx_seq_one_letter_code
_entity_poly.pdbx_strand_id
1 'polypeptide(L)'
;MQRVFSGIQPSGVPTLGNYLGAIRNWVPMQEQHESLFCIVDLHAITVYQEPAQLLAQTREMAAALLACGLSPEKCILFVQSHVPAHAELGWIFNCVARLGWLNRMTQFKDKAGKDREAASAGLYVYPNLMAADILAYKATSVPVGDDQRQHLELANDIAEKFNHDYGVKLFPRIEPHILGVAARVMSLRDGTKKMSKSDASDQSRINLNDDTDTIALKIRRAKTDAEPIPEHMLQLEGRPEARNLVGILAAINGTLPEHVLREHSGKGFGPFKEVLTEALVAHLAPIRTEMQRLLEDTASLDAALRRGAEKAEAIANPILAEVKQAMGFLPRR
;
A
#
# COMPACT_ATOMS: atom_id res chain seq x y z
N MET A 1 -13.28 17.28 -9.76
CA MET A 1 -12.35 16.76 -8.73
C MET A 1 -11.68 15.53 -9.31
N GLN A 2 -10.39 15.34 -9.12
CA GLN A 2 -9.69 14.15 -9.62
C GLN A 2 -10.05 12.96 -8.74
N ARG A 3 -10.34 11.79 -9.37
CA ARG A 3 -10.60 10.56 -8.63
C ARG A 3 -9.32 9.76 -8.48
N VAL A 4 -9.01 9.40 -7.24
CA VAL A 4 -7.81 8.65 -6.86
C VAL A 4 -8.21 7.27 -6.38
N PHE A 5 -7.52 6.24 -6.83
CA PHE A 5 -7.66 4.87 -6.31
C PHE A 5 -6.33 4.39 -5.75
N SER A 6 -6.36 3.78 -4.58
CA SER A 6 -5.19 3.08 -4.02
C SER A 6 -5.59 1.80 -3.32
N GLY A 7 -4.83 0.73 -3.54
CA GLY A 7 -5.04 -0.58 -2.94
C GLY A 7 -3.91 -0.98 -1.98
N ILE A 8 -4.27 -1.66 -0.90
CA ILE A 8 -3.32 -2.24 0.03
C ILE A 8 -3.71 -3.68 0.37
N GLN A 9 -2.77 -4.62 0.26
CA GLN A 9 -3.03 -6.02 0.60
C GLN A 9 -3.10 -6.23 2.11
N PRO A 10 -4.08 -7.02 2.62
CA PRO A 10 -4.19 -7.39 4.03
C PRO A 10 -3.20 -8.50 4.38
N SER A 11 -1.90 -8.24 4.24
CA SER A 11 -0.82 -9.18 4.51
C SER A 11 -0.17 -8.95 5.88
N GLY A 12 -0.99 -8.78 6.93
CA GLY A 12 -0.57 -8.46 8.30
C GLY A 12 -0.55 -6.96 8.60
N VAL A 13 -0.19 -6.63 9.84
CA VAL A 13 -0.11 -5.24 10.31
C VAL A 13 0.85 -4.43 9.44
N PRO A 14 0.48 -3.19 9.06
CA PRO A 14 1.39 -2.31 8.36
C PRO A 14 2.65 -2.02 9.17
N THR A 15 3.78 -1.98 8.49
CA THR A 15 5.03 -1.54 9.09
C THR A 15 5.17 -0.01 9.05
N LEU A 16 6.13 0.51 9.81
CA LEU A 16 6.56 1.91 9.71
C LEU A 16 6.88 2.31 8.26
N GLY A 17 7.46 1.38 7.48
CA GLY A 17 7.74 1.60 6.05
C GLY A 17 6.47 1.77 5.21
N ASN A 18 5.41 1.01 5.49
CA ASN A 18 4.11 1.19 4.82
C ASN A 18 3.47 2.53 5.24
N TYR A 19 3.55 2.87 6.52
CA TYR A 19 2.99 4.11 7.05
C TYR A 19 3.65 5.35 6.43
N LEU A 20 4.97 5.48 6.57
CA LEU A 20 5.71 6.65 6.09
C LEU A 20 5.81 6.70 4.56
N GLY A 21 5.82 5.53 3.91
CA GLY A 21 5.94 5.43 2.46
C GLY A 21 4.63 5.64 1.68
N ALA A 22 3.48 5.34 2.29
CA ALA A 22 2.19 5.39 1.60
C ALA A 22 1.06 5.96 2.47
N ILE A 23 0.71 5.29 3.58
CA ILE A 23 -0.55 5.55 4.31
C ILE A 23 -0.62 7.00 4.81
N ARG A 24 0.48 7.53 5.36
CA ARG A 24 0.56 8.92 5.83
C ARG A 24 0.21 9.94 4.74
N ASN A 25 0.55 9.63 3.49
CA ASN A 25 0.29 10.52 2.35
C ASN A 25 -1.17 10.44 1.87
N TRP A 26 -1.90 9.37 2.24
CA TRP A 26 -3.32 9.24 1.89
C TRP A 26 -4.22 10.15 2.72
N VAL A 27 -3.79 10.50 3.94
CA VAL A 27 -4.57 11.39 4.83
C VAL A 27 -4.80 12.78 4.20
N PRO A 28 -3.81 13.53 3.74
CA PRO A 28 -4.07 14.79 3.04
C PRO A 28 -4.76 14.59 1.68
N MET A 29 -4.57 13.43 1.03
CA MET A 29 -5.18 13.13 -0.27
C MET A 29 -6.70 13.04 -0.19
N GLN A 30 -7.27 12.48 0.90
CA GLN A 30 -8.72 12.42 1.10
C GLN A 30 -9.39 13.79 1.23
N GLU A 31 -8.62 14.84 1.57
CA GLU A 31 -9.12 16.21 1.65
C GLU A 31 -9.11 16.93 0.29
N GLN A 32 -8.25 16.49 -0.62
CA GLN A 32 -7.99 17.17 -1.89
C GLN A 32 -8.64 16.48 -3.09
N HIS A 33 -8.96 15.19 -2.97
CA HIS A 33 -9.43 14.35 -4.06
C HIS A 33 -10.62 13.47 -3.64
N GLU A 34 -11.42 13.04 -4.61
CA GLU A 34 -12.35 11.93 -4.41
C GLU A 34 -11.53 10.63 -4.31
N SER A 35 -11.28 10.19 -3.09
CA SER A 35 -10.32 9.12 -2.81
C SER A 35 -11.01 7.81 -2.45
N LEU A 36 -10.61 6.73 -3.14
CA LEU A 36 -11.03 5.36 -2.86
C LEU A 36 -9.80 4.57 -2.37
N PHE A 37 -9.90 4.05 -1.15
CA PHE A 37 -8.88 3.19 -0.55
C PHE A 37 -9.43 1.79 -0.38
N CYS A 38 -8.80 0.81 -1.01
CA CYS A 38 -9.29 -0.54 -1.12
C CYS A 38 -8.35 -1.52 -0.39
N ILE A 39 -8.91 -2.33 0.50
CA ILE A 39 -8.20 -3.49 1.07
C ILE A 39 -8.36 -4.62 0.08
N VAL A 40 -7.26 -4.94 -0.66
CA VAL A 40 -7.30 -5.81 -1.83
C VAL A 40 -7.07 -7.28 -1.46
N ASP A 41 -8.08 -7.90 -0.87
CA ASP A 41 -8.09 -9.28 -0.41
C ASP A 41 -8.10 -10.30 -1.56
N LEU A 42 -8.71 -9.98 -2.72
CA LEU A 42 -8.63 -10.82 -3.92
C LEU A 42 -7.19 -10.89 -4.47
N HIS A 43 -6.39 -9.84 -4.31
CA HIS A 43 -4.96 -9.91 -4.63
C HIS A 43 -4.19 -10.76 -3.62
N ALA A 44 -4.60 -10.77 -2.36
CA ALA A 44 -3.94 -11.57 -1.34
C ALA A 44 -4.04 -13.08 -1.62
N ILE A 45 -5.19 -13.55 -2.12
CA ILE A 45 -5.43 -14.97 -2.41
C ILE A 45 -4.73 -15.47 -3.69
N THR A 46 -3.97 -14.64 -4.40
CA THR A 46 -3.10 -15.10 -5.50
C THR A 46 -2.01 -16.08 -5.02
N VAL A 47 -1.72 -16.04 -3.73
CA VAL A 47 -0.99 -17.05 -2.97
C VAL A 47 -1.89 -17.58 -1.86
N TYR A 48 -1.68 -18.83 -1.44
CA TYR A 48 -2.52 -19.42 -0.40
C TYR A 48 -2.55 -18.56 0.86
N GLN A 49 -3.74 -18.36 1.39
CA GLN A 49 -4.00 -17.68 2.66
C GLN A 49 -4.73 -18.62 3.61
N GLU A 50 -4.32 -18.68 4.84
CA GLU A 50 -5.09 -19.36 5.88
C GLU A 50 -6.35 -18.54 6.18
N PRO A 51 -7.58 -19.13 6.13
CA PRO A 51 -8.83 -18.35 6.18
C PRO A 51 -9.00 -17.47 7.41
N ALA A 52 -8.66 -17.99 8.59
CA ALA A 52 -8.77 -17.21 9.83
C ALA A 52 -7.78 -16.04 9.86
N GLN A 53 -6.59 -16.23 9.28
CA GLN A 53 -5.58 -15.17 9.18
C GLN A 53 -6.02 -14.09 8.18
N LEU A 54 -6.55 -14.46 7.02
CA LEU A 54 -7.02 -13.48 6.04
C LEU A 54 -8.10 -12.58 6.64
N LEU A 55 -9.07 -13.15 7.35
CA LEU A 55 -10.12 -12.41 8.04
C LEU A 55 -9.54 -11.44 9.08
N ALA A 56 -8.66 -11.94 9.97
CA ALA A 56 -8.04 -11.14 11.00
C ALA A 56 -7.20 -10.01 10.41
N GLN A 57 -6.36 -10.30 9.42
CA GLN A 57 -5.48 -9.34 8.76
C GLN A 57 -6.24 -8.27 7.96
N THR A 58 -7.42 -8.62 7.41
CA THR A 58 -8.29 -7.64 6.74
C THR A 58 -8.82 -6.61 7.75
N ARG A 59 -9.27 -7.06 8.94
CA ARG A 59 -9.71 -6.16 10.01
C ARG A 59 -8.55 -5.35 10.60
N GLU A 60 -7.40 -5.96 10.82
CA GLU A 60 -6.18 -5.26 11.28
C GLU A 60 -5.76 -4.17 10.30
N MET A 61 -5.81 -4.45 9.00
CA MET A 61 -5.52 -3.45 7.97
C MET A 61 -6.52 -2.30 8.00
N ALA A 62 -7.81 -2.58 8.09
CA ALA A 62 -8.85 -1.56 8.20
C ALA A 62 -8.66 -0.69 9.44
N ALA A 63 -8.45 -1.31 10.60
CA ALA A 63 -8.19 -0.61 11.86
C ALA A 63 -6.93 0.28 11.76
N ALA A 64 -5.86 -0.22 11.14
CA ALA A 64 -4.63 0.55 10.93
C ALA A 64 -4.86 1.78 10.04
N LEU A 65 -5.61 1.62 8.94
CA LEU A 65 -5.90 2.73 8.03
C LEU A 65 -6.73 3.83 8.72
N LEU A 66 -7.76 3.44 9.47
CA LEU A 66 -8.58 4.38 10.24
C LEU A 66 -7.78 5.05 11.35
N ALA A 67 -6.99 4.29 12.11
CA ALA A 67 -6.13 4.81 13.17
C ALA A 67 -5.04 5.76 12.64
N CYS A 68 -4.59 5.58 11.40
CA CYS A 68 -3.67 6.51 10.74
C CYS A 68 -4.33 7.79 10.25
N GLY A 69 -5.66 7.94 10.37
CA GLY A 69 -6.39 9.16 10.07
C GLY A 69 -7.23 9.14 8.79
N LEU A 70 -7.43 7.98 8.15
CA LEU A 70 -8.44 7.89 7.09
C LEU A 70 -9.84 7.95 7.73
N SER A 71 -10.74 8.72 7.11
CA SER A 71 -12.11 8.93 7.59
C SER A 71 -13.13 8.45 6.55
N PRO A 72 -14.06 7.54 6.91
CA PRO A 72 -15.13 7.09 6.04
C PRO A 72 -16.11 8.19 5.59
N GLU A 73 -16.07 9.37 6.24
CA GLU A 73 -16.82 10.57 5.86
C GLU A 73 -16.14 11.33 4.71
N LYS A 74 -14.80 11.21 4.59
CA LYS A 74 -13.98 11.96 3.62
C LYS A 74 -13.54 11.12 2.44
N CYS A 75 -13.43 9.80 2.62
CA CYS A 75 -13.03 8.88 1.57
C CYS A 75 -13.93 7.64 1.53
N ILE A 76 -13.79 6.83 0.50
CA ILE A 76 -14.43 5.53 0.39
C ILE A 76 -13.38 4.47 0.77
N LEU A 77 -13.52 3.90 1.97
CA LEU A 77 -12.68 2.80 2.46
C LEU A 77 -13.49 1.51 2.46
N PHE A 78 -13.03 0.48 1.76
CA PHE A 78 -13.78 -0.78 1.59
C PHE A 78 -12.85 -1.98 1.35
N VAL A 79 -13.44 -3.19 1.41
CA VAL A 79 -12.78 -4.45 1.07
C VAL A 79 -13.13 -4.84 -0.37
N GLN A 80 -12.14 -5.22 -1.16
CA GLN A 80 -12.28 -5.51 -2.60
C GLN A 80 -13.33 -6.59 -2.89
N SER A 81 -13.32 -7.68 -2.13
CA SER A 81 -14.27 -8.80 -2.31
C SER A 81 -15.72 -8.42 -2.01
N HIS A 82 -15.97 -7.32 -1.33
CA HIS A 82 -17.32 -6.81 -1.08
C HIS A 82 -17.94 -6.15 -2.32
N VAL A 83 -17.14 -5.86 -3.36
CA VAL A 83 -17.60 -5.22 -4.60
C VAL A 83 -17.38 -6.18 -5.78
N PRO A 84 -18.37 -6.99 -6.18
CA PRO A 84 -18.21 -8.02 -7.21
C PRO A 84 -17.73 -7.50 -8.57
N ALA A 85 -17.96 -6.22 -8.85
CA ALA A 85 -17.52 -5.57 -10.09
C ALA A 85 -16.03 -5.70 -10.36
N HIS A 86 -15.18 -5.76 -9.32
CA HIS A 86 -13.74 -5.98 -9.46
C HIS A 86 -13.42 -7.32 -10.13
N ALA A 87 -14.02 -8.40 -9.62
CA ALA A 87 -13.79 -9.74 -10.15
C ALA A 87 -14.37 -9.91 -11.55
N GLU A 88 -15.57 -9.37 -11.78
CA GLU A 88 -16.24 -9.48 -13.07
C GLU A 88 -15.50 -8.67 -14.15
N LEU A 89 -15.09 -7.44 -13.85
CA LEU A 89 -14.30 -6.63 -14.77
C LEU A 89 -12.90 -7.22 -14.96
N GLY A 90 -12.29 -7.80 -13.91
CA GLY A 90 -11.04 -8.53 -14.00
C GLY A 90 -11.11 -9.69 -14.97
N TRP A 91 -12.21 -10.46 -14.98
CA TRP A 91 -12.44 -11.52 -15.97
C TRP A 91 -12.55 -10.93 -17.39
N ILE A 92 -13.32 -9.86 -17.57
CA ILE A 92 -13.46 -9.19 -18.85
C ILE A 92 -12.09 -8.73 -19.36
N PHE A 93 -11.26 -8.15 -18.51
CA PHE A 93 -9.91 -7.70 -18.88
C PHE A 93 -8.94 -8.85 -19.17
N ASN A 94 -9.15 -10.04 -18.59
CA ASN A 94 -8.43 -11.24 -19.01
C ASN A 94 -8.72 -11.60 -20.47
N CYS A 95 -9.93 -11.28 -20.97
CA CYS A 95 -10.31 -11.50 -22.36
C CYS A 95 -9.86 -10.36 -23.32
N VAL A 96 -9.53 -9.19 -22.78
CA VAL A 96 -9.03 -8.03 -23.56
C VAL A 96 -7.51 -8.00 -23.64
N ALA A 97 -6.83 -8.27 -22.52
CA ALA A 97 -5.38 -8.22 -22.41
C ALA A 97 -4.69 -9.28 -23.29
N ARG A 98 -3.50 -8.94 -23.79
CA ARG A 98 -2.68 -9.87 -24.61
C ARG A 98 -1.70 -10.64 -23.72
N LEU A 99 -1.54 -11.93 -23.94
CA LEU A 99 -0.55 -12.75 -23.23
C LEU A 99 0.86 -12.16 -23.29
N GLY A 100 1.25 -11.57 -24.45
CA GLY A 100 2.55 -10.91 -24.60
C GLY A 100 2.76 -9.71 -23.67
N TRP A 101 1.69 -9.04 -23.22
CA TRP A 101 1.76 -7.97 -22.22
C TRP A 101 2.05 -8.54 -20.83
N LEU A 102 1.32 -9.59 -20.44
CA LEU A 102 1.50 -10.26 -19.16
C LEU A 102 2.89 -10.92 -19.05
N ASN A 103 3.39 -11.51 -20.15
CA ASN A 103 4.73 -12.11 -20.18
C ASN A 103 5.87 -11.11 -19.92
N ARG A 104 5.65 -9.83 -20.18
CA ARG A 104 6.64 -8.76 -19.91
C ARG A 104 6.64 -8.31 -18.46
N MET A 105 5.60 -8.64 -17.66
CA MET A 105 5.49 -8.24 -16.26
C MET A 105 6.59 -8.88 -15.42
N THR A 106 7.42 -8.06 -14.79
CA THR A 106 8.59 -8.53 -14.02
C THR A 106 8.18 -9.16 -12.71
N GLN A 107 7.15 -8.64 -12.05
CA GLN A 107 6.73 -9.12 -10.73
C GLN A 107 6.24 -10.58 -10.70
N PHE A 108 5.66 -11.10 -11.79
CA PHE A 108 5.33 -12.52 -11.88
C PHE A 108 6.61 -13.37 -11.78
N LYS A 109 7.66 -12.94 -12.50
CA LYS A 109 8.95 -13.68 -12.50
C LYS A 109 9.58 -13.72 -11.11
N ASP A 110 9.46 -12.62 -10.37
CA ASP A 110 10.02 -12.49 -9.02
C ASP A 110 9.24 -13.30 -7.98
N LYS A 111 7.89 -13.26 -8.05
CA LYS A 111 7.01 -13.93 -7.07
C LYS A 111 6.84 -15.43 -7.32
N ALA A 112 6.81 -15.88 -8.57
CA ALA A 112 6.70 -17.31 -8.92
C ALA A 112 7.97 -18.09 -8.59
N GLY A 113 9.12 -17.41 -8.39
CA GLY A 113 10.37 -18.06 -8.03
C GLY A 113 10.87 -19.05 -9.08
N LYS A 114 11.46 -20.15 -8.62
CA LYS A 114 12.02 -21.21 -9.50
C LYS A 114 10.97 -22.16 -10.01
N ASP A 115 9.88 -22.36 -9.28
CA ASP A 115 8.78 -23.30 -9.64
C ASP A 115 7.58 -22.52 -10.18
N ARG A 116 7.69 -22.12 -11.43
CA ARG A 116 6.64 -21.34 -12.11
C ARG A 116 5.40 -22.18 -12.43
N GLU A 117 5.54 -23.48 -12.56
CA GLU A 117 4.44 -24.39 -12.89
C GLU A 117 3.50 -24.59 -11.69
N ALA A 118 4.02 -24.46 -10.47
CA ALA A 118 3.23 -24.50 -9.25
C ALA A 118 2.55 -23.17 -8.90
N ALA A 119 2.87 -22.08 -9.61
CA ALA A 119 2.26 -20.78 -9.37
C ALA A 119 0.78 -20.79 -9.79
N SER A 120 -0.08 -20.13 -8.99
CA SER A 120 -1.50 -20.00 -9.34
C SER A 120 -1.69 -19.17 -10.61
N ALA A 121 -2.73 -19.50 -11.41
CA ALA A 121 -3.12 -18.67 -12.56
C ALA A 121 -3.42 -17.22 -12.12
N GLY A 122 -3.99 -17.04 -10.94
CA GLY A 122 -4.23 -15.71 -10.35
C GLY A 122 -2.96 -14.87 -10.21
N LEU A 123 -1.83 -15.49 -9.85
CA LEU A 123 -0.55 -14.79 -9.76
C LEU A 123 -0.03 -14.31 -11.13
N TYR A 124 -0.43 -14.98 -12.22
CA TYR A 124 -0.08 -14.56 -13.58
C TYR A 124 -0.98 -13.43 -14.10
N VAL A 125 -2.29 -13.49 -13.80
CA VAL A 125 -3.28 -12.54 -14.34
C VAL A 125 -3.66 -11.39 -13.40
N TYR A 126 -3.12 -11.36 -12.16
CA TYR A 126 -3.48 -10.29 -11.20
C TYR A 126 -3.27 -8.85 -11.72
N PRO A 127 -2.35 -8.56 -12.67
CA PRO A 127 -2.26 -7.21 -13.21
C PRO A 127 -3.54 -6.75 -13.94
N ASN A 128 -4.31 -7.70 -14.51
CA ASN A 128 -5.61 -7.39 -15.11
C ASN A 128 -6.67 -7.10 -14.04
N LEU A 129 -6.60 -7.77 -12.88
CA LEU A 129 -7.44 -7.43 -11.73
C LEU A 129 -7.08 -6.05 -11.17
N MET A 130 -5.80 -5.69 -11.12
CA MET A 130 -5.39 -4.33 -10.73
C MET A 130 -5.91 -3.27 -11.71
N ALA A 131 -5.90 -3.55 -13.02
CA ALA A 131 -6.52 -2.66 -14.00
C ALA A 131 -8.04 -2.52 -13.75
N ALA A 132 -8.71 -3.64 -13.40
CA ALA A 132 -10.13 -3.63 -13.05
C ALA A 132 -10.41 -2.79 -11.79
N ASP A 133 -9.56 -2.90 -10.77
CA ASP A 133 -9.67 -2.12 -9.53
C ASP A 133 -9.71 -0.60 -9.80
N ILE A 134 -8.87 -0.14 -10.71
CA ILE A 134 -8.75 1.28 -11.07
C ILE A 134 -9.88 1.72 -12.01
N LEU A 135 -10.12 0.93 -13.04
CA LEU A 135 -11.04 1.29 -14.13
C LEU A 135 -12.51 1.11 -13.75
N ALA A 136 -12.83 0.25 -12.76
CA ALA A 136 -14.18 0.13 -12.19
C ALA A 136 -14.70 1.47 -11.62
N TYR A 137 -13.81 2.38 -11.30
CA TYR A 137 -14.15 3.71 -10.76
C TYR A 137 -13.83 4.83 -11.75
N LYS A 138 -13.36 4.53 -12.96
CA LYS A 138 -12.80 5.53 -13.90
C LYS A 138 -11.80 6.45 -13.19
N ALA A 139 -11.00 5.90 -12.27
CA ALA A 139 -9.98 6.66 -11.56
C ALA A 139 -8.90 7.13 -12.53
N THR A 140 -8.52 8.39 -12.41
CA THR A 140 -7.56 9.03 -13.32
C THR A 140 -6.17 9.17 -12.67
N SER A 141 -6.07 8.87 -11.38
CA SER A 141 -4.82 9.03 -10.63
C SER A 141 -4.63 7.89 -9.64
N VAL A 142 -3.43 7.34 -9.60
CA VAL A 142 -3.07 6.23 -8.71
C VAL A 142 -1.73 6.53 -8.03
N PRO A 143 -1.70 6.63 -6.69
CA PRO A 143 -0.46 6.83 -5.97
C PRO A 143 0.34 5.52 -5.98
N VAL A 144 1.42 5.51 -6.71
CA VAL A 144 2.28 4.33 -6.89
C VAL A 144 3.75 4.66 -6.69
N GLY A 145 4.49 3.69 -6.18
CA GLY A 145 5.95 3.68 -6.27
C GLY A 145 6.44 3.30 -7.67
N ASP A 146 7.72 3.49 -7.92
CA ASP A 146 8.33 3.20 -9.22
C ASP A 146 8.15 1.74 -9.68
N ASP A 147 8.07 0.81 -8.74
CA ASP A 147 7.87 -0.62 -8.97
C ASP A 147 6.47 -0.96 -9.54
N GLN A 148 5.51 -0.04 -9.44
CA GLN A 148 4.13 -0.23 -9.92
C GLN A 148 3.86 0.47 -11.26
N ARG A 149 4.80 1.23 -11.80
CA ARG A 149 4.62 1.96 -13.08
C ARG A 149 4.23 1.03 -14.22
N GLN A 150 4.88 -0.14 -14.32
CA GLN A 150 4.59 -1.13 -15.35
C GLN A 150 3.15 -1.66 -15.29
N HIS A 151 2.56 -1.74 -14.09
CA HIS A 151 1.16 -2.13 -13.95
C HIS A 151 0.20 -1.03 -14.42
N LEU A 152 0.54 0.26 -14.20
CA LEU A 152 -0.28 1.36 -14.72
C LEU A 152 -0.19 1.47 -16.24
N GLU A 153 0.98 1.20 -16.83
CA GLU A 153 1.14 1.09 -18.29
C GLU A 153 0.23 0.00 -18.86
N LEU A 154 0.22 -1.19 -18.23
CA LEU A 154 -0.68 -2.27 -18.63
C LEU A 154 -2.16 -1.88 -18.48
N ALA A 155 -2.53 -1.22 -17.39
CA ALA A 155 -3.91 -0.75 -17.19
C ALA A 155 -4.32 0.26 -18.28
N ASN A 156 -3.43 1.15 -18.69
CA ASN A 156 -3.65 2.06 -19.81
C ASN A 156 -3.76 1.32 -21.16
N ASP A 157 -2.90 0.33 -21.41
CA ASP A 157 -2.96 -0.50 -22.62
C ASP A 157 -4.32 -1.24 -22.72
N ILE A 158 -4.82 -1.77 -21.59
CA ILE A 158 -6.13 -2.45 -21.50
C ILE A 158 -7.25 -1.45 -21.77
N ALA A 159 -7.21 -0.27 -21.14
CA ALA A 159 -8.22 0.78 -21.31
C ALA A 159 -8.30 1.26 -22.77
N GLU A 160 -7.15 1.53 -23.38
CA GLU A 160 -7.04 1.98 -24.77
C GLU A 160 -7.55 0.90 -25.73
N LYS A 161 -7.09 -0.36 -25.54
CA LYS A 161 -7.53 -1.47 -26.36
C LYS A 161 -9.04 -1.71 -26.24
N PHE A 162 -9.61 -1.68 -25.02
CA PHE A 162 -11.05 -1.81 -24.82
C PHE A 162 -11.81 -0.71 -25.56
N ASN A 163 -11.43 0.54 -25.36
CA ASN A 163 -12.06 1.68 -26.03
C ASN A 163 -12.01 1.56 -27.56
N HIS A 164 -10.86 1.13 -28.09
CA HIS A 164 -10.68 0.93 -29.53
C HIS A 164 -11.52 -0.22 -30.08
N ASP A 165 -11.44 -1.40 -29.46
CA ASP A 165 -12.06 -2.63 -29.97
C ASP A 165 -13.60 -2.55 -29.98
N TYR A 166 -14.17 -1.84 -29.00
CA TYR A 166 -15.61 -1.66 -28.87
C TYR A 166 -16.12 -0.30 -29.37
N GLY A 167 -15.27 0.55 -29.92
CA GLY A 167 -15.63 1.84 -30.49
C GLY A 167 -16.21 2.84 -29.49
N VAL A 168 -15.77 2.79 -28.24
CA VAL A 168 -16.25 3.62 -27.13
C VAL A 168 -15.14 4.51 -26.55
N LYS A 169 -15.54 5.51 -25.77
CA LYS A 169 -14.64 6.33 -24.94
C LYS A 169 -15.01 6.16 -23.46
N LEU A 170 -14.94 4.91 -22.99
CA LEU A 170 -15.43 4.54 -21.66
C LEU A 170 -14.38 4.76 -20.58
N PHE A 171 -13.17 4.28 -20.81
CA PHE A 171 -12.10 4.34 -19.83
C PHE A 171 -11.17 5.53 -20.07
N PRO A 172 -10.91 6.34 -19.03
CA PRO A 172 -9.93 7.43 -19.09
C PRO A 172 -8.50 6.89 -19.07
N ARG A 173 -7.55 7.76 -19.43
CA ARG A 173 -6.14 7.52 -19.17
C ARG A 173 -5.84 7.68 -17.68
N ILE A 174 -5.00 6.80 -17.15
CA ILE A 174 -4.57 6.77 -15.76
C ILE A 174 -3.18 7.40 -15.67
N GLU A 175 -3.01 8.37 -14.78
CA GLU A 175 -1.71 8.99 -14.52
C GLU A 175 -1.17 8.54 -13.14
N PRO A 176 0.15 8.30 -13.02
CA PRO A 176 0.75 8.04 -11.74
C PRO A 176 0.67 9.30 -10.87
N HIS A 177 0.14 9.17 -9.67
CA HIS A 177 0.21 10.24 -8.67
C HIS A 177 1.55 10.15 -7.96
N ILE A 178 2.43 11.10 -8.26
CA ILE A 178 3.73 11.17 -7.60
C ILE A 178 3.49 11.72 -6.20
N LEU A 179 3.48 10.84 -5.22
CA LEU A 179 3.55 11.24 -3.81
C LEU A 179 4.88 11.99 -3.65
N GLY A 180 4.85 13.15 -2.99
CA GLY A 180 6.08 13.87 -2.63
C GLY A 180 7.12 12.92 -2.02
N VAL A 181 8.27 13.39 -1.58
CA VAL A 181 9.38 12.54 -1.11
C VAL A 181 8.87 11.56 -0.03
N ALA A 182 8.34 10.42 -0.49
CA ALA A 182 7.94 9.35 0.41
C ALA A 182 9.21 8.81 1.09
N ALA A 183 9.22 8.82 2.41
CA ALA A 183 10.37 8.30 3.15
C ALA A 183 10.54 6.80 2.84
N ARG A 184 11.62 6.45 2.15
CA ARG A 184 11.97 5.06 1.89
C ARG A 184 12.61 4.48 3.15
N VAL A 185 11.81 3.80 3.95
CA VAL A 185 12.28 3.14 5.17
C VAL A 185 12.90 1.79 4.83
N MET A 186 14.12 1.57 5.31
CA MET A 186 14.87 0.35 5.09
C MET A 186 14.78 -0.56 6.32
N SER A 187 15.16 -1.84 6.16
CA SER A 187 15.23 -2.81 7.24
C SER A 187 16.16 -2.33 8.37
N LEU A 188 15.77 -2.57 9.61
CA LEU A 188 16.61 -2.29 10.79
C LEU A 188 17.84 -3.21 10.89
N ARG A 189 17.86 -4.29 10.12
CA ARG A 189 18.94 -5.29 10.11
C ARG A 189 19.85 -5.17 8.88
N ASP A 190 19.36 -4.53 7.82
CA ASP A 190 20.08 -4.35 6.56
C ASP A 190 19.58 -3.08 5.87
N GLY A 191 20.32 -1.99 6.03
CA GLY A 191 19.97 -0.68 5.46
C GLY A 191 19.94 -0.61 3.94
N THR A 192 20.32 -1.69 3.25
CA THR A 192 20.22 -1.79 1.77
C THR A 192 18.91 -2.38 1.30
N LYS A 193 18.15 -3.09 2.17
CA LYS A 193 16.89 -3.72 1.86
C LYS A 193 15.72 -2.91 2.40
N LYS A 194 14.65 -2.77 1.59
CA LYS A 194 13.41 -2.12 2.02
C LYS A 194 12.80 -2.86 3.21
N MET A 195 12.29 -2.11 4.21
CA MET A 195 11.50 -2.68 5.30
C MET A 195 10.30 -3.43 4.73
N SER A 196 10.17 -4.71 5.07
CA SER A 196 9.15 -5.60 4.51
C SER A 196 8.40 -6.37 5.59
N LYS A 197 7.08 -6.54 5.39
CA LYS A 197 6.25 -7.42 6.21
C LYS A 197 6.62 -8.90 6.08
N SER A 198 7.13 -9.30 4.92
CA SER A 198 7.49 -10.68 4.61
C SER A 198 8.91 -11.09 5.03
N ASP A 199 9.67 -10.20 5.67
CA ASP A 199 10.97 -10.57 6.23
C ASP A 199 10.78 -11.63 7.33
N ALA A 200 11.61 -12.67 7.33
CA ALA A 200 11.54 -13.75 8.31
C ALA A 200 11.79 -13.26 9.76
N SER A 201 12.57 -12.18 9.92
CA SER A 201 12.88 -11.60 11.22
C SER A 201 11.98 -10.42 11.54
N ASP A 202 11.18 -10.51 12.59
CA ASP A 202 10.40 -9.38 13.10
C ASP A 202 11.29 -8.23 13.61
N GLN A 203 12.55 -8.51 13.96
CA GLN A 203 13.54 -7.50 14.33
C GLN A 203 13.99 -6.60 13.17
N SER A 204 13.59 -6.91 11.93
CA SER A 204 13.91 -6.12 10.74
C SER A 204 12.99 -4.90 10.53
N ARG A 205 11.88 -4.83 11.28
CA ARG A 205 10.81 -3.85 11.06
C ARG A 205 10.19 -3.35 12.37
N ILE A 206 9.57 -2.18 12.32
CA ILE A 206 8.63 -1.69 13.32
C ILE A 206 7.23 -1.88 12.75
N ASN A 207 6.35 -2.57 13.47
CA ASN A 207 4.94 -2.69 13.14
C ASN A 207 4.14 -1.57 13.83
N LEU A 208 3.03 -1.12 13.25
CA LEU A 208 2.22 -0.04 13.83
C LEU A 208 1.57 -0.42 15.17
N ASN A 209 1.45 -1.71 15.46
CA ASN A 209 0.93 -2.23 16.72
C ASN A 209 2.02 -2.62 17.74
N ASP A 210 3.31 -2.42 17.44
CA ASP A 210 4.39 -2.68 18.39
C ASP A 210 4.19 -1.80 19.64
N ASP A 211 4.37 -2.39 20.82
CA ASP A 211 4.36 -1.66 22.08
C ASP A 211 5.68 -0.92 22.34
N THR A 212 5.69 -0.10 23.39
CA THR A 212 6.85 0.72 23.76
C THR A 212 8.12 -0.11 23.95
N ASP A 213 8.02 -1.23 24.66
CA ASP A 213 9.17 -2.09 24.97
C ASP A 213 9.68 -2.78 23.70
N THR A 214 8.79 -3.22 22.83
CA THR A 214 9.11 -3.83 21.53
C THR A 214 9.81 -2.83 20.63
N ILE A 215 9.30 -1.59 20.51
CA ILE A 215 9.94 -0.53 19.73
C ILE A 215 11.36 -0.25 20.28
N ALA A 216 11.47 -0.06 21.59
CA ALA A 216 12.76 0.20 22.25
C ALA A 216 13.77 -0.94 22.00
N LEU A 217 13.31 -2.19 22.13
CA LEU A 217 14.14 -3.36 21.86
C LEU A 217 14.61 -3.42 20.41
N LYS A 218 13.70 -3.21 19.45
CA LYS A 218 13.99 -3.25 18.01
C LYS A 218 14.98 -2.14 17.61
N ILE A 219 14.78 -0.91 18.09
CA ILE A 219 15.68 0.21 17.79
C ILE A 219 17.05 -0.01 18.47
N ARG A 220 17.09 -0.44 19.71
CA ARG A 220 18.37 -0.77 20.38
C ARG A 220 19.18 -1.79 19.58
N ARG A 221 18.51 -2.83 19.02
CA ARG A 221 19.13 -3.90 18.22
C ARG A 221 19.32 -3.56 16.75
N ALA A 222 18.80 -2.42 16.28
CA ALA A 222 19.00 -1.99 14.91
C ALA A 222 20.49 -1.91 14.59
N LYS A 223 20.87 -2.41 13.42
CA LYS A 223 22.26 -2.41 12.98
C LYS A 223 22.74 -0.97 12.77
N THR A 224 23.96 -0.69 13.21
CA THR A 224 24.69 0.56 13.01
C THR A 224 26.18 0.27 12.91
N ASP A 225 26.93 1.19 12.35
CA ASP A 225 28.39 1.19 12.37
C ASP A 225 28.94 1.83 13.68
N ALA A 226 30.25 1.87 13.83
CA ALA A 226 30.92 2.42 15.00
C ALA A 226 31.20 3.92 14.91
N GLU A 227 31.00 4.52 13.74
CA GLU A 227 31.28 5.93 13.51
C GLU A 227 30.19 6.82 14.14
N PRO A 228 30.52 8.02 14.63
CA PRO A 228 29.53 8.95 15.14
C PRO A 228 28.58 9.43 14.04
N ILE A 229 27.46 10.06 14.43
CA ILE A 229 26.54 10.74 13.52
C ILE A 229 27.32 11.87 12.81
N PRO A 230 27.33 11.90 11.48
CA PRO A 230 28.03 12.92 10.71
C PRO A 230 27.26 14.24 10.66
N GLU A 231 27.92 15.30 10.21
CA GLU A 231 27.30 16.62 10.04
C GLU A 231 26.54 16.77 8.72
N HIS A 232 26.98 16.06 7.67
CA HIS A 232 26.46 16.21 6.31
C HIS A 232 26.00 14.90 5.67
N MET A 233 24.96 14.96 4.84
CA MET A 233 24.39 13.80 4.13
C MET A 233 25.40 13.03 3.27
N LEU A 234 26.37 13.71 2.68
CA LEU A 234 27.43 13.07 1.89
C LEU A 234 28.25 12.07 2.69
N GLN A 235 28.44 12.31 3.99
CA GLN A 235 29.19 11.43 4.88
C GLN A 235 28.39 10.15 5.25
N LEU A 236 27.12 10.06 4.87
CA LEU A 236 26.30 8.86 4.96
C LEU A 236 26.39 7.96 3.71
N GLU A 237 27.17 8.34 2.70
CA GLU A 237 27.49 7.45 1.60
C GLU A 237 28.28 6.24 2.13
N GLY A 238 27.85 5.02 1.77
CA GLY A 238 28.40 3.78 2.30
C GLY A 238 27.96 3.40 3.72
N ARG A 239 27.09 4.21 4.38
CA ARG A 239 26.54 3.96 5.73
C ARG A 239 25.01 3.82 5.68
N PRO A 240 24.46 2.78 5.02
CA PRO A 240 23.03 2.68 4.74
C PRO A 240 22.17 2.56 6.02
N GLU A 241 22.66 1.91 7.06
CA GLU A 241 21.97 1.78 8.34
C GLU A 241 21.85 3.12 9.06
N ALA A 242 22.93 3.89 9.11
CA ALA A 242 22.95 5.23 9.69
C ALA A 242 21.98 6.16 8.93
N ARG A 243 22.07 6.14 7.60
CA ARG A 243 21.16 6.90 6.72
C ARG A 243 19.70 6.55 6.96
N ASN A 244 19.39 5.26 7.16
CA ASN A 244 18.03 4.79 7.44
C ASN A 244 17.50 5.36 8.78
N LEU A 245 18.26 5.25 9.87
CA LEU A 245 17.81 5.73 11.18
C LEU A 245 17.65 7.25 11.22
N VAL A 246 18.56 8.00 10.61
CA VAL A 246 18.45 9.47 10.44
C VAL A 246 17.20 9.82 9.62
N GLY A 247 16.96 9.10 8.51
CA GLY A 247 15.78 9.31 7.65
C GLY A 247 14.46 9.01 8.37
N ILE A 248 14.43 7.97 9.22
CA ILE A 248 13.24 7.63 10.04
C ILE A 248 12.96 8.77 11.03
N LEU A 249 13.97 9.25 11.78
CA LEU A 249 13.76 10.33 12.75
C LEU A 249 13.30 11.62 12.06
N ALA A 250 13.93 11.97 10.94
CA ALA A 250 13.51 13.13 10.14
C ALA A 250 12.06 13.01 9.68
N ALA A 251 11.66 11.85 9.15
CA ALA A 251 10.30 11.61 8.69
C ALA A 251 9.26 11.68 9.82
N ILE A 252 9.55 11.12 10.99
CA ILE A 252 8.67 11.17 12.17
C ILE A 252 8.48 12.60 12.65
N ASN A 253 9.57 13.36 12.73
CA ASN A 253 9.54 14.76 13.19
C ASN A 253 9.04 15.75 12.11
N GLY A 254 8.79 15.30 10.88
CA GLY A 254 8.41 16.18 9.77
C GLY A 254 9.50 17.18 9.38
N THR A 255 10.77 16.81 9.56
CA THR A 255 11.94 17.65 9.27
C THR A 255 12.78 17.04 8.14
N LEU A 256 13.80 17.79 7.70
CA LEU A 256 14.78 17.28 6.74
C LEU A 256 15.88 16.49 7.46
N PRO A 257 16.46 15.44 6.83
CA PRO A 257 17.56 14.67 7.39
C PRO A 257 18.76 15.53 7.80
N GLU A 258 19.03 16.61 7.09
CA GLU A 258 20.11 17.58 7.40
C GLU A 258 19.91 18.28 8.75
N HIS A 259 18.67 18.49 9.19
CA HIS A 259 18.38 19.05 10.50
C HIS A 259 18.73 18.05 11.60
N VAL A 260 18.34 16.78 11.41
CA VAL A 260 18.67 15.69 12.35
C VAL A 260 20.18 15.52 12.47
N LEU A 261 20.91 15.56 11.34
CA LEU A 261 22.37 15.45 11.36
C LEU A 261 23.02 16.59 12.17
N ARG A 262 22.61 17.86 11.93
CA ARG A 262 23.16 19.00 12.67
C ARG A 262 22.91 18.92 14.17
N GLU A 263 21.73 18.45 14.58
CA GLU A 263 21.34 18.33 15.99
C GLU A 263 22.10 17.22 16.73
N HIS A 264 22.46 16.17 16.01
CA HIS A 264 23.06 14.96 16.57
C HIS A 264 24.52 14.73 16.14
N SER A 265 25.11 15.66 15.39
CA SER A 265 26.49 15.56 14.91
C SER A 265 27.47 15.26 16.05
N GLY A 266 28.39 14.32 15.79
CA GLY A 266 29.41 13.88 16.75
C GLY A 266 28.93 12.96 17.86
N LYS A 267 27.60 12.75 18.01
CA LYS A 267 27.05 11.80 19.00
C LYS A 267 27.16 10.37 18.49
N GLY A 268 27.37 9.43 19.39
CA GLY A 268 27.30 8.00 19.08
C GLY A 268 25.86 7.52 18.89
N PHE A 269 25.69 6.31 18.34
CA PHE A 269 24.37 5.74 18.09
C PHE A 269 23.57 5.37 19.35
N GLY A 270 24.22 5.17 20.52
CA GLY A 270 23.49 4.90 21.77
C GLY A 270 22.49 6.02 22.09
N PRO A 271 22.95 7.24 22.38
CA PRO A 271 22.07 8.37 22.64
C PRO A 271 21.12 8.71 21.47
N PHE A 272 21.56 8.54 20.23
CA PHE A 272 20.70 8.78 19.07
C PHE A 272 19.51 7.81 19.00
N LYS A 273 19.75 6.52 19.30
CA LYS A 273 18.68 5.50 19.34
C LYS A 273 17.67 5.74 20.46
N GLU A 274 18.09 6.34 21.57
CA GLU A 274 17.18 6.74 22.64
C GLU A 274 16.20 7.82 22.14
N VAL A 275 16.72 8.89 21.53
CA VAL A 275 15.89 9.95 20.93
C VAL A 275 14.96 9.40 19.84
N LEU A 276 15.47 8.53 18.97
CA LEU A 276 14.67 7.88 17.93
C LEU A 276 13.55 7.01 18.54
N THR A 277 13.83 6.29 19.62
CA THR A 277 12.86 5.47 20.33
C THR A 277 11.75 6.33 20.92
N GLU A 278 12.09 7.41 21.63
CA GLU A 278 11.13 8.35 22.22
C GLU A 278 10.22 8.96 21.15
N ALA A 279 10.79 9.42 20.02
CA ALA A 279 10.02 9.98 18.92
C ALA A 279 9.07 8.94 18.29
N LEU A 280 9.54 7.71 18.06
CA LEU A 280 8.71 6.63 17.51
C LEU A 280 7.58 6.23 18.46
N VAL A 281 7.86 6.06 19.74
CA VAL A 281 6.86 5.71 20.77
C VAL A 281 5.81 6.80 20.85
N ALA A 282 6.21 8.06 20.95
CA ALA A 282 5.27 9.18 21.03
C ALA A 282 4.37 9.27 19.78
N HIS A 283 4.93 9.00 18.59
CA HIS A 283 4.19 9.08 17.34
C HIS A 283 3.25 7.89 17.13
N LEU A 284 3.68 6.66 17.47
CA LEU A 284 2.92 5.44 17.18
C LEU A 284 1.93 5.06 18.30
N ALA A 285 2.12 5.53 19.55
CA ALA A 285 1.24 5.21 20.66
C ALA A 285 -0.24 5.55 20.40
N PRO A 286 -0.61 6.74 19.90
CA PRO A 286 -2.00 7.05 19.59
C PRO A 286 -2.57 6.17 18.47
N ILE A 287 -1.78 5.86 17.44
CA ILE A 287 -2.19 4.97 16.34
C ILE A 287 -2.48 3.58 16.90
N ARG A 288 -1.57 3.02 17.69
CA ARG A 288 -1.73 1.71 18.31
C ARG A 288 -2.99 1.65 19.21
N THR A 289 -3.17 2.65 20.06
CA THR A 289 -4.33 2.72 20.96
C THR A 289 -5.64 2.73 20.17
N GLU A 290 -5.72 3.51 19.11
CA GLU A 290 -6.91 3.56 18.26
C GLU A 290 -7.11 2.27 17.47
N MET A 291 -6.05 1.62 16.97
CA MET A 291 -6.14 0.29 16.36
C MET A 291 -6.75 -0.74 17.33
N GLN A 292 -6.28 -0.76 18.58
CA GLN A 292 -6.80 -1.67 19.61
C GLN A 292 -8.29 -1.42 19.87
N ARG A 293 -8.68 -0.17 20.06
CA ARG A 293 -10.08 0.21 20.26
C ARG A 293 -10.99 -0.23 19.11
N LEU A 294 -10.54 -0.06 17.85
CA LEU A 294 -11.29 -0.46 16.66
C LEU A 294 -11.40 -1.99 16.54
N LEU A 295 -10.38 -2.73 16.95
CA LEU A 295 -10.37 -4.19 16.92
C LEU A 295 -11.19 -4.82 18.06
N GLU A 296 -11.42 -4.10 19.15
CA GLU A 296 -12.36 -4.52 20.23
C GLU A 296 -13.83 -4.44 19.76
N ASP A 297 -14.16 -3.50 18.86
CA ASP A 297 -15.51 -3.37 18.27
C ASP A 297 -15.49 -3.72 16.75
N THR A 298 -15.29 -5.00 16.48
CA THR A 298 -15.27 -5.50 15.09
C THR A 298 -16.61 -5.31 14.36
N ALA A 299 -17.73 -5.25 15.08
CA ALA A 299 -19.04 -5.04 14.46
C ALA A 299 -19.16 -3.64 13.86
N SER A 300 -18.72 -2.62 14.56
CA SER A 300 -18.68 -1.23 14.05
C SER A 300 -17.66 -1.08 12.91
N LEU A 301 -16.51 -1.74 13.02
CA LEU A 301 -15.50 -1.76 11.97
C LEU A 301 -16.03 -2.39 10.67
N ASP A 302 -16.63 -3.58 10.76
CA ASP A 302 -17.25 -4.28 9.62
C ASP A 302 -18.40 -3.47 9.01
N ALA A 303 -19.20 -2.77 9.84
CA ALA A 303 -20.26 -1.89 9.37
C ALA A 303 -19.71 -0.68 8.61
N ALA A 304 -18.58 -0.11 9.04
CA ALA A 304 -17.93 0.98 8.31
C ALA A 304 -17.43 0.52 6.94
N LEU A 305 -16.79 -0.65 6.87
CA LEU A 305 -16.33 -1.23 5.60
C LEU A 305 -17.48 -1.57 4.65
N ARG A 306 -18.61 -2.06 5.18
CA ARG A 306 -19.83 -2.33 4.40
C ARG A 306 -20.38 -1.05 3.78
N ARG A 307 -20.52 0.03 4.56
CA ARG A 307 -20.96 1.34 4.02
C ARG A 307 -19.99 1.87 2.95
N GLY A 308 -18.67 1.61 3.12
CA GLY A 308 -17.68 1.93 2.11
C GLY A 308 -17.90 1.13 0.82
N ALA A 309 -18.18 -0.17 0.94
CA ALA A 309 -18.48 -1.03 -0.20
C ALA A 309 -19.75 -0.60 -0.93
N GLU A 310 -20.82 -0.24 -0.23
CA GLU A 310 -22.07 0.29 -0.81
C GLU A 310 -21.81 1.57 -1.64
N LYS A 311 -21.00 2.49 -1.12
CA LYS A 311 -20.57 3.68 -1.87
C LYS A 311 -19.72 3.32 -3.11
N ALA A 312 -18.81 2.36 -2.98
CA ALA A 312 -17.99 1.89 -4.07
C ALA A 312 -18.81 1.19 -5.15
N GLU A 313 -19.76 0.31 -4.78
CA GLU A 313 -20.69 -0.35 -5.70
C GLU A 313 -21.55 0.65 -6.48
N ALA A 314 -22.02 1.70 -5.82
CA ALA A 314 -22.82 2.75 -6.47
C ALA A 314 -22.05 3.44 -7.61
N ILE A 315 -20.71 3.44 -7.58
CA ILE A 315 -19.87 3.96 -8.66
C ILE A 315 -19.54 2.86 -9.67
N ALA A 316 -19.14 1.67 -9.20
CA ALA A 316 -18.61 0.61 -10.05
C ALA A 316 -19.69 -0.08 -10.89
N ASN A 317 -20.88 -0.34 -10.32
CA ASN A 317 -21.95 -1.08 -11.01
C ASN A 317 -22.46 -0.39 -12.29
N PRO A 318 -22.70 0.94 -12.33
CA PRO A 318 -23.04 1.64 -13.58
C PRO A 318 -21.95 1.50 -14.64
N ILE A 319 -20.66 1.61 -14.24
CA ILE A 319 -19.53 1.49 -15.17
C ILE A 319 -19.45 0.07 -15.73
N LEU A 320 -19.60 -0.95 -14.89
CA LEU A 320 -19.67 -2.34 -15.33
C LEU A 320 -20.85 -2.59 -16.27
N ALA A 321 -22.00 -1.97 -16.03
CA ALA A 321 -23.15 -2.04 -16.93
C ALA A 321 -22.85 -1.43 -18.30
N GLU A 322 -22.18 -0.27 -18.35
CA GLU A 322 -21.72 0.36 -19.60
C GLU A 322 -20.74 -0.58 -20.36
N VAL A 323 -19.81 -1.24 -19.63
CA VAL A 323 -18.88 -2.23 -20.21
C VAL A 323 -19.63 -3.37 -20.86
N LYS A 324 -20.58 -3.98 -20.12
CA LYS A 324 -21.40 -5.09 -20.63
C LYS A 324 -22.22 -4.71 -21.84
N GLN A 325 -22.80 -3.51 -21.82
CA GLN A 325 -23.55 -2.98 -22.95
C GLN A 325 -22.64 -2.79 -24.18
N ALA A 326 -21.45 -2.21 -24.02
CA ALA A 326 -20.49 -2.03 -25.11
C ALA A 326 -20.06 -3.36 -25.73
N MET A 327 -19.94 -4.42 -24.92
CA MET A 327 -19.59 -5.77 -25.37
C MET A 327 -20.76 -6.55 -25.97
N GLY A 328 -21.99 -6.03 -25.89
CA GLY A 328 -23.19 -6.70 -26.41
C GLY A 328 -23.70 -7.85 -25.52
N PHE A 329 -23.45 -7.81 -24.21
CA PHE A 329 -24.01 -8.79 -23.27
C PHE A 329 -25.51 -8.57 -23.12
N LEU A 330 -26.25 -9.69 -23.00
CA LEU A 330 -27.68 -9.65 -22.77
C LEU A 330 -27.97 -8.94 -21.43
N PRO A 331 -28.77 -7.85 -21.46
CA PRO A 331 -29.08 -7.14 -20.22
C PRO A 331 -29.93 -8.00 -19.28
N ARG A 332 -29.61 -7.96 -18.00
CA ARG A 332 -30.47 -8.57 -16.97
C ARG A 332 -31.70 -7.69 -16.80
N ARG A 333 -32.87 -8.22 -17.20
CA ARG A 333 -34.16 -7.55 -17.03
C ARG A 333 -34.60 -7.55 -15.59
#